data_9f9ccd771ae810a555ad5b8d4db3328c
#
_entry.id   9f9ccd771ae810a555ad5b8d4db3328c
#
_cell.length_a   1.000
_cell.length_b   1.000
_cell.length_c   1.000
_cell.angle_alpha   90.00
_cell.angle_beta   90.00
_cell.angle_gamma   90.00
#
_symmetry.space_group_name_H-M   'P 1'
#
loop_
_entity.id
_entity.type
_entity.pdbx_description
1 polymer ?
#
loop_
_entity_poly.entity_id
_entity_poly.type
_entity_poly.pdbx_seq_one_letter_code
_entity_poly.pdbx_strand_id
1 'polypeptide(L)'
;MIFNKLIDASSSNMEGLVGMGSRLQHMAQLLDIGSVDVRMVGIWGMAGIGKSTIAYQVYNKIYAQFDEGYCFLPNVREESQRHGLAYLQEELLSQISGGNLNKGNFNRGINFIKERLHSRKVLIVLDDVDMYEQLEVLAGNHDWFGAGSRIIITTKEKTLLNMHGVDAIYNVEGLKYNEALKLFCWCAFKHDLPTADYMQLCKNFVKYIEGLPLAIKVLGSFVKNKTIDEWKSALDKLKRIPHKDVQKVLRISFDGLDDNQKDIFLDIACFFKGQDKDFVAKILESCNFFPANDIRVLEENSLILVSNNKLCMHNLLQEMGWEIVRQENVKYPGKRSRLWFHDEVNHVLTTNTVRPKYHFTCSSTVSTIKDALCCFQTSFLQPPLKKYERKRVVCCFQDFLSF
;
A
#
# COMPACT_ATOMS: atom_id res chain seq x y z
N MET A 1 -31.48 0.52 -6.50
CA MET A 1 -32.07 -0.45 -7.44
C MET A 1 -31.44 -0.35 -8.85
N ILE A 2 -31.19 0.83 -9.41
CA ILE A 2 -30.60 1.05 -10.75
C ILE A 2 -29.14 0.58 -10.81
N PHE A 3 -28.32 0.92 -9.81
CA PHE A 3 -26.90 0.55 -9.78
C PHE A 3 -26.67 -0.98 -9.72
N ASN A 4 -27.50 -1.72 -8.96
CA ASN A 4 -27.44 -3.18 -8.91
C ASN A 4 -27.76 -3.82 -10.26
N LYS A 5 -28.72 -3.26 -11.02
CA LYS A 5 -29.02 -3.71 -12.39
C LYS A 5 -27.87 -3.48 -13.37
N LEU A 6 -27.11 -2.39 -13.18
CA LEU A 6 -25.90 -2.09 -13.99
C LEU A 6 -24.73 -3.03 -13.66
N ILE A 7 -24.62 -3.50 -12.40
CA ILE A 7 -23.65 -4.52 -12.01
C ILE A 7 -23.92 -5.84 -12.72
N ASP A 8 -25.16 -6.30 -12.73
CA ASP A 8 -25.56 -7.59 -13.33
C ASP A 8 -25.37 -7.61 -14.86
N ALA A 9 -25.66 -6.51 -15.54
CA ALA A 9 -25.55 -6.40 -17.01
C ALA A 9 -24.11 -6.41 -17.54
N SER A 10 -23.10 -6.08 -16.71
CA SER A 10 -21.70 -5.95 -17.15
C SER A 10 -20.78 -7.08 -16.70
N SER A 11 -21.33 -8.12 -16.04
CA SER A 11 -20.52 -9.27 -15.56
C SER A 11 -20.02 -10.18 -16.69
N SER A 12 -20.51 -10.06 -17.91
CA SER A 12 -20.19 -10.95 -19.02
C SER A 12 -18.99 -10.54 -19.90
N ASN A 13 -18.44 -9.32 -19.77
CA ASN A 13 -17.39 -8.82 -20.68
C ASN A 13 -16.15 -8.23 -19.98
N MET A 14 -15.87 -8.59 -18.73
CA MET A 14 -14.73 -8.02 -17.99
C MET A 14 -13.53 -8.99 -17.97
N GLU A 15 -12.90 -9.23 -19.11
CA GLU A 15 -11.63 -9.96 -19.19
C GLU A 15 -10.58 -9.31 -18.27
N GLY A 16 -10.12 -10.04 -17.25
CA GLY A 16 -9.08 -9.59 -16.31
C GLY A 16 -9.56 -8.70 -15.15
N LEU A 17 -10.87 -8.48 -14.96
CA LEU A 17 -11.44 -7.71 -13.83
C LEU A 17 -12.12 -8.64 -12.80
N VAL A 18 -11.34 -9.55 -12.26
CA VAL A 18 -11.83 -10.54 -11.28
C VAL A 18 -12.15 -9.88 -9.93
N GLY A 19 -13.19 -10.34 -9.24
CA GLY A 19 -13.58 -9.86 -7.91
C GLY A 19 -14.18 -8.45 -7.88
N MET A 20 -14.54 -7.89 -9.03
CA MET A 20 -15.07 -6.53 -9.12
C MET A 20 -16.51 -6.40 -8.65
N GLY A 21 -17.34 -7.44 -8.81
CA GLY A 21 -18.77 -7.40 -8.48
C GLY A 21 -19.07 -6.99 -7.04
N SER A 22 -18.49 -7.67 -6.06
CA SER A 22 -18.66 -7.35 -4.63
C SER A 22 -18.11 -5.97 -4.25
N ARG A 23 -17.00 -5.56 -4.87
CA ARG A 23 -16.39 -4.23 -4.64
C ARG A 23 -17.28 -3.12 -5.17
N LEU A 24 -17.82 -3.27 -6.37
CA LEU A 24 -18.76 -2.31 -6.96
C LEU A 24 -20.06 -2.23 -6.18
N GLN A 25 -20.56 -3.36 -5.68
CA GLN A 25 -21.76 -3.38 -4.83
C GLN A 25 -21.53 -2.62 -3.52
N HIS A 26 -20.39 -2.79 -2.88
CA HIS A 26 -20.04 -2.03 -1.67
C HIS A 26 -19.89 -0.54 -1.98
N MET A 27 -19.19 -0.17 -3.05
CA MET A 27 -19.09 1.22 -3.49
C MET A 27 -20.45 1.85 -3.79
N ALA A 28 -21.39 1.09 -4.36
CA ALA A 28 -22.77 1.54 -4.61
C ALA A 28 -23.51 1.91 -3.31
N GLN A 29 -23.32 1.11 -2.26
CA GLN A 29 -23.90 1.39 -0.95
C GLN A 29 -23.30 2.65 -0.33
N LEU A 30 -21.98 2.83 -0.40
CA LEU A 30 -21.31 4.00 0.15
C LEU A 30 -21.66 5.29 -0.61
N LEU A 31 -21.79 5.22 -1.92
CA LEU A 31 -22.12 6.37 -2.76
C LEU A 31 -23.59 6.77 -2.67
N ASP A 32 -24.50 5.85 -2.36
CA ASP A 32 -25.95 6.09 -2.23
C ASP A 32 -26.50 7.06 -3.28
N ILE A 33 -26.38 6.68 -4.54
CA ILE A 33 -26.59 7.56 -5.71
C ILE A 33 -28.03 8.14 -5.77
N GLY A 34 -28.97 7.50 -5.08
CA GLY A 34 -30.36 7.99 -4.99
C GLY A 34 -30.57 9.12 -4.00
N SER A 35 -29.63 9.40 -3.11
CA SER A 35 -29.72 10.46 -2.12
C SER A 35 -29.43 11.83 -2.73
N VAL A 36 -30.08 12.87 -2.18
CA VAL A 36 -29.91 14.28 -2.62
C VAL A 36 -28.72 14.97 -1.98
N ASP A 37 -28.07 14.35 -0.99
CA ASP A 37 -26.88 14.89 -0.36
C ASP A 37 -25.68 14.96 -1.32
N VAL A 38 -24.73 15.83 -1.05
CA VAL A 38 -23.39 15.78 -1.63
C VAL A 38 -22.61 14.77 -0.83
N ARG A 39 -21.97 13.80 -1.50
CA ARG A 39 -21.24 12.74 -0.81
C ARG A 39 -19.85 12.55 -1.34
N MET A 40 -18.87 12.55 -0.42
CA MET A 40 -17.47 12.29 -0.68
C MET A 40 -17.07 10.92 -0.14
N VAL A 41 -16.53 10.04 -1.00
CA VAL A 41 -16.14 8.69 -0.64
C VAL A 41 -14.66 8.47 -0.94
N GLY A 42 -13.89 8.16 0.11
CA GLY A 42 -12.49 7.78 0.00
C GLY A 42 -12.29 6.30 -0.30
N ILE A 43 -11.44 5.96 -1.27
CA ILE A 43 -10.97 4.59 -1.52
C ILE A 43 -9.53 4.51 -1.06
N TRP A 44 -9.29 3.74 0.02
CA TRP A 44 -7.99 3.66 0.67
C TRP A 44 -7.43 2.23 0.63
N GLY A 45 -6.11 2.11 0.64
CA GLY A 45 -5.38 0.84 0.73
C GLY A 45 -3.99 0.91 0.09
N MET A 46 -3.23 -0.16 0.25
CA MET A 46 -1.83 -0.22 -0.20
C MET A 46 -1.66 -0.03 -1.71
N ALA A 47 -0.43 0.30 -2.11
CA ALA A 47 -0.06 0.42 -3.51
C ALA A 47 -0.29 -0.90 -4.27
N GLY A 48 -0.86 -0.83 -5.48
CA GLY A 48 -1.12 -2.01 -6.31
C GLY A 48 -2.33 -2.86 -5.92
N ILE A 49 -3.12 -2.46 -4.90
CA ILE A 49 -4.32 -3.19 -4.44
C ILE A 49 -5.54 -3.02 -5.36
N GLY A 50 -5.51 -2.07 -6.28
CA GLY A 50 -6.56 -1.87 -7.27
C GLY A 50 -7.51 -0.70 -7.04
N LYS A 51 -7.15 0.29 -6.20
CA LYS A 51 -7.96 1.49 -5.92
C LYS A 51 -8.42 2.20 -7.18
N SER A 52 -7.48 2.60 -8.02
CA SER A 52 -7.74 3.28 -9.30
C SER A 52 -8.63 2.46 -10.23
N THR A 53 -8.46 1.14 -10.24
CA THR A 53 -9.30 0.23 -11.04
C THR A 53 -10.75 0.24 -10.54
N ILE A 54 -10.96 0.20 -9.22
CA ILE A 54 -12.30 0.26 -8.62
C ILE A 54 -12.95 1.62 -8.94
N ALA A 55 -12.23 2.72 -8.70
CA ALA A 55 -12.71 4.07 -8.98
C ALA A 55 -13.12 4.24 -10.46
N TYR A 56 -12.29 3.76 -11.38
CA TYR A 56 -12.55 3.80 -12.81
C TYR A 56 -13.78 2.96 -13.21
N GLN A 57 -13.93 1.76 -12.63
CA GLN A 57 -15.08 0.92 -12.90
C GLN A 57 -16.37 1.49 -12.31
N VAL A 58 -16.33 2.13 -11.14
CA VAL A 58 -17.45 2.87 -10.58
C VAL A 58 -17.83 4.01 -11.51
N TYR A 59 -16.87 4.85 -11.88
CA TYR A 59 -17.05 5.99 -12.78
C TYR A 59 -17.75 5.55 -14.08
N ASN A 60 -17.23 4.53 -14.78
CA ASN A 60 -17.80 4.05 -16.03
C ASN A 60 -19.24 3.51 -15.91
N LYS A 61 -19.65 3.10 -14.71
CA LYS A 61 -21.02 2.61 -14.49
C LYS A 61 -22.03 3.71 -14.19
N ILE A 62 -21.59 4.84 -13.65
CA ILE A 62 -22.51 5.83 -13.13
C ILE A 62 -22.42 7.21 -13.79
N TYR A 63 -21.35 7.51 -14.57
CA TYR A 63 -21.14 8.86 -15.13
C TYR A 63 -22.36 9.36 -15.93
N ALA A 64 -23.06 8.49 -16.64
CA ALA A 64 -24.24 8.85 -17.43
C ALA A 64 -25.47 9.30 -16.60
N GLN A 65 -25.39 9.25 -15.25
CA GLN A 65 -26.42 9.75 -14.33
C GLN A 65 -26.13 11.18 -13.85
N PHE A 66 -25.05 11.78 -14.33
CA PHE A 66 -24.57 13.10 -13.96
C PHE A 66 -24.50 14.01 -15.19
N ASP A 67 -25.68 14.36 -15.74
CA ASP A 67 -25.83 15.13 -16.98
C ASP A 67 -25.22 16.55 -16.89
N GLU A 68 -25.09 17.09 -15.67
CA GLU A 68 -24.57 18.44 -15.43
C GLU A 68 -23.03 18.48 -15.37
N GLY A 69 -22.38 17.31 -15.33
CA GLY A 69 -20.94 17.21 -15.48
C GLY A 69 -20.33 15.99 -14.78
N TYR A 70 -19.28 15.47 -15.38
CA TYR A 70 -18.47 14.40 -14.81
C TYR A 70 -17.01 14.58 -15.17
N CYS A 71 -16.13 14.17 -14.26
CA CYS A 71 -14.68 14.31 -14.42
C CYS A 71 -13.95 13.12 -13.78
N PHE A 72 -12.94 12.61 -14.47
CA PHE A 72 -11.97 11.67 -13.92
C PHE A 72 -10.57 12.27 -14.07
N LEU A 73 -9.95 12.68 -12.97
CA LEU A 73 -8.55 13.12 -12.92
C LEU A 73 -7.64 11.98 -12.52
N PRO A 74 -6.94 11.35 -13.46
CA PRO A 74 -6.00 10.27 -13.15
C PRO A 74 -4.69 10.83 -12.58
N ASN A 75 -4.03 10.05 -11.70
CA ASN A 75 -2.68 10.32 -11.21
C ASN A 75 -2.47 11.76 -10.68
N VAL A 76 -3.40 12.27 -9.86
CA VAL A 76 -3.37 13.64 -9.33
C VAL A 76 -2.01 14.00 -8.74
N ARG A 77 -1.37 13.07 -8.02
CA ARG A 77 -0.03 13.22 -7.45
C ARG A 77 1.01 13.56 -8.53
N GLU A 78 1.09 12.75 -9.57
CA GLU A 78 2.11 12.91 -10.62
C GLU A 78 1.84 14.14 -11.48
N GLU A 79 0.58 14.37 -11.84
CA GLU A 79 0.16 15.51 -12.66
C GLU A 79 0.34 16.85 -11.93
N SER A 80 0.05 16.90 -10.61
CA SER A 80 0.31 18.10 -9.80
C SER A 80 1.79 18.44 -9.69
N GLN A 81 2.66 17.43 -9.59
CA GLN A 81 4.11 17.61 -9.56
C GLN A 81 4.67 18.10 -10.92
N ARG A 82 4.10 17.63 -12.03
CA ARG A 82 4.57 17.98 -13.38
C ARG A 82 4.05 19.32 -13.87
N HIS A 83 2.79 19.60 -13.63
CA HIS A 83 2.08 20.71 -14.26
C HIS A 83 1.53 21.75 -13.26
N GLY A 84 1.56 21.43 -11.97
CA GLY A 84 1.00 22.26 -10.90
C GLY A 84 -0.51 22.08 -10.71
N LEU A 85 -1.03 22.60 -9.59
CA LEU A 85 -2.43 22.48 -9.21
C LEU A 85 -3.39 23.26 -10.12
N ALA A 86 -2.95 24.39 -10.65
CA ALA A 86 -3.74 25.20 -11.57
C ALA A 86 -4.10 24.43 -12.85
N TYR A 87 -3.17 23.62 -13.38
CA TYR A 87 -3.45 22.74 -14.51
C TYR A 87 -4.56 21.72 -14.21
N LEU A 88 -4.54 21.09 -13.01
CA LEU A 88 -5.57 20.14 -12.62
C LEU A 88 -6.93 20.80 -12.45
N GLN A 89 -6.96 22.04 -11.98
CA GLN A 89 -8.20 22.83 -11.90
C GLN A 89 -8.78 23.14 -13.29
N GLU A 90 -7.93 23.49 -14.24
CA GLU A 90 -8.32 23.71 -15.64
C GLU A 90 -8.89 22.45 -16.26
N GLU A 91 -8.19 21.32 -16.06
CA GLU A 91 -8.61 20.00 -16.58
C GLU A 91 -9.98 19.58 -15.97
N LEU A 92 -10.16 19.75 -14.65
CA LEU A 92 -11.42 19.50 -13.97
C LEU A 92 -12.57 20.27 -14.61
N LEU A 93 -12.40 21.59 -14.76
CA LEU A 93 -13.42 22.47 -15.31
C LEU A 93 -13.68 22.21 -16.79
N SER A 94 -12.64 21.90 -17.56
CA SER A 94 -12.75 21.56 -18.97
C SER A 94 -13.59 20.33 -19.19
N GLN A 95 -13.35 19.23 -18.42
CA GLN A 95 -14.12 17.99 -18.51
C GLN A 95 -15.58 18.22 -18.12
N ILE A 96 -15.86 18.91 -17.01
CA ILE A 96 -17.24 19.19 -16.53
C ILE A 96 -18.03 20.10 -17.50
N SER A 97 -17.35 21.03 -18.19
CA SER A 97 -18.00 21.97 -19.12
C SER A 97 -18.07 21.47 -20.56
N GLY A 98 -17.68 20.23 -20.85
CA GLY A 98 -17.70 19.67 -22.21
C GLY A 98 -16.76 20.37 -23.19
N GLY A 99 -15.63 20.92 -22.71
CA GLY A 99 -14.63 21.57 -23.57
C GLY A 99 -14.94 23.03 -23.98
N ASN A 100 -16.06 23.59 -23.57
CA ASN A 100 -16.50 24.93 -23.97
C ASN A 100 -15.94 26.09 -23.11
N LEU A 101 -14.77 25.91 -22.50
CA LEU A 101 -14.12 26.98 -21.70
C LEU A 101 -13.14 27.78 -22.56
N ASN A 102 -13.36 29.08 -22.67
CA ASN A 102 -12.37 30.00 -23.23
C ASN A 102 -11.11 30.00 -22.36
N LYS A 103 -9.98 29.53 -22.92
CA LYS A 103 -8.66 29.32 -22.28
C LYS A 103 -8.00 30.61 -21.72
N GLY A 104 -8.68 31.73 -21.63
CA GLY A 104 -8.09 33.01 -21.31
C GLY A 104 -8.29 33.55 -19.89
N ASN A 105 -9.03 32.87 -19.00
CA ASN A 105 -9.47 33.47 -17.72
C ASN A 105 -9.22 32.59 -16.47
N PHE A 106 -8.22 31.72 -16.48
CA PHE A 106 -8.02 30.71 -15.43
C PHE A 106 -7.30 31.20 -14.14
N ASN A 107 -6.84 32.44 -14.09
CA ASN A 107 -6.21 33.02 -12.87
C ASN A 107 -7.19 33.31 -11.71
N ARG A 108 -8.38 32.70 -11.68
CA ARG A 108 -9.41 32.98 -10.69
C ARG A 108 -9.47 32.04 -9.49
N GLY A 109 -8.63 30.95 -9.47
CA GLY A 109 -8.45 30.08 -8.30
C GLY A 109 -9.72 29.35 -7.83
N ILE A 110 -9.69 28.92 -6.57
CA ILE A 110 -10.71 28.12 -5.87
C ILE A 110 -12.13 28.69 -5.99
N ASN A 111 -12.31 30.01 -5.86
CA ASN A 111 -13.63 30.66 -5.92
C ASN A 111 -14.34 30.43 -7.26
N PHE A 112 -13.60 30.41 -8.35
CA PHE A 112 -14.17 30.18 -9.68
C PHE A 112 -14.66 28.74 -9.86
N ILE A 113 -13.97 27.73 -9.28
CA ILE A 113 -14.40 26.35 -9.27
C ILE A 113 -15.70 26.24 -8.46
N LYS A 114 -15.72 26.80 -7.25
CA LYS A 114 -16.88 26.79 -6.37
C LYS A 114 -18.11 27.41 -7.04
N GLU A 115 -17.99 28.59 -7.65
CA GLU A 115 -19.09 29.25 -8.38
C GLU A 115 -19.63 28.39 -9.53
N ARG A 116 -18.77 27.66 -10.23
CA ARG A 116 -19.16 26.82 -11.38
C ARG A 116 -19.80 25.50 -10.98
N LEU A 117 -19.49 24.98 -9.82
CA LEU A 117 -19.96 23.66 -9.34
C LEU A 117 -21.13 23.75 -8.34
N HIS A 118 -21.33 24.92 -7.69
CA HIS A 118 -22.25 25.09 -6.56
C HIS A 118 -23.71 24.66 -6.87
N SER A 119 -24.20 24.80 -8.08
CA SER A 119 -25.54 24.40 -8.47
C SER A 119 -25.61 23.17 -9.35
N ARG A 120 -24.48 22.51 -9.60
CA ARG A 120 -24.40 21.39 -10.55
C ARG A 120 -24.28 20.06 -9.82
N LYS A 121 -25.09 19.10 -10.23
CA LYS A 121 -24.97 17.69 -9.84
C LYS A 121 -23.85 17.02 -10.64
N VAL A 122 -22.69 16.84 -10.02
CA VAL A 122 -21.49 16.35 -10.70
C VAL A 122 -20.95 15.03 -10.12
N LEU A 123 -20.24 14.25 -10.95
CA LEU A 123 -19.42 13.14 -10.55
C LEU A 123 -17.95 13.50 -10.75
N ILE A 124 -17.18 13.53 -9.66
CA ILE A 124 -15.74 13.81 -9.71
C ILE A 124 -14.98 12.61 -9.14
N VAL A 125 -13.94 12.18 -9.85
CA VAL A 125 -12.99 11.17 -9.37
C VAL A 125 -11.60 11.78 -9.36
N LEU A 126 -10.97 11.83 -8.17
CA LEU A 126 -9.59 12.27 -7.95
C LEU A 126 -8.75 11.02 -7.63
N ASP A 127 -7.91 10.60 -8.58
CA ASP A 127 -7.15 9.35 -8.44
C ASP A 127 -5.69 9.60 -8.02
N ASP A 128 -5.19 8.79 -7.06
CA ASP A 128 -3.84 8.83 -6.47
C ASP A 128 -3.50 10.20 -5.82
N VAL A 129 -4.38 10.69 -4.95
CA VAL A 129 -4.14 11.90 -4.13
C VAL A 129 -3.13 11.59 -3.03
N ASP A 130 -2.14 12.48 -2.81
CA ASP A 130 -1.08 12.32 -1.79
C ASP A 130 -0.83 13.57 -0.94
N MET A 131 -1.46 14.71 -1.25
CA MET A 131 -1.34 15.95 -0.50
C MET A 131 -2.71 16.54 -0.18
N TYR A 132 -2.86 17.10 1.03
CA TYR A 132 -4.11 17.75 1.45
C TYR A 132 -4.47 18.95 0.58
N GLU A 133 -3.48 19.73 0.15
CA GLU A 133 -3.65 20.89 -0.74
C GLU A 133 -4.34 20.50 -2.07
N GLN A 134 -4.08 19.29 -2.60
CA GLN A 134 -4.77 18.81 -3.79
C GLN A 134 -6.28 18.69 -3.57
N LEU A 135 -6.70 18.22 -2.38
CA LEU A 135 -8.11 18.14 -2.02
C LEU A 135 -8.73 19.52 -1.82
N GLU A 136 -8.03 20.41 -1.12
CA GLU A 136 -8.50 21.79 -0.89
C GLU A 136 -8.80 22.54 -2.19
N VAL A 137 -7.96 22.37 -3.23
CA VAL A 137 -8.10 23.13 -4.48
C VAL A 137 -8.98 22.45 -5.53
N LEU A 138 -9.22 21.12 -5.43
CA LEU A 138 -9.99 20.36 -6.43
C LEU A 138 -11.39 19.97 -5.94
N ALA A 139 -11.58 19.77 -4.63
CA ALA A 139 -12.83 19.29 -4.06
C ALA A 139 -13.06 19.79 -2.62
N GLY A 140 -12.69 21.03 -2.30
CA GLY A 140 -12.63 21.62 -0.96
C GLY A 140 -13.70 21.14 0.02
N ASN A 141 -14.92 21.65 -0.07
CA ASN A 141 -16.01 21.31 0.86
C ASN A 141 -17.27 20.85 0.12
N HIS A 142 -18.20 20.21 0.82
CA HIS A 142 -19.48 19.77 0.28
C HIS A 142 -20.30 20.93 -0.34
N ASP A 143 -20.20 22.13 0.23
CA ASP A 143 -20.88 23.34 -0.26
C ASP A 143 -20.40 23.84 -1.64
N TRP A 144 -19.35 23.23 -2.19
CA TRP A 144 -18.90 23.53 -3.54
C TRP A 144 -19.81 22.95 -4.63
N PHE A 145 -20.62 21.93 -4.30
CA PHE A 145 -21.31 21.08 -5.26
C PHE A 145 -22.81 21.15 -5.13
N GLY A 146 -23.50 20.98 -6.24
CA GLY A 146 -24.95 20.87 -6.24
C GLY A 146 -25.45 19.56 -5.63
N ALA A 147 -26.69 19.58 -5.17
CA ALA A 147 -27.35 18.44 -4.53
C ALA A 147 -27.26 17.16 -5.37
N GLY A 148 -26.98 16.02 -4.75
CA GLY A 148 -26.81 14.73 -5.43
C GLY A 148 -25.43 14.50 -6.06
N SER A 149 -24.47 15.42 -5.90
CA SER A 149 -23.09 15.23 -6.38
C SER A 149 -22.37 14.10 -5.67
N ARG A 150 -21.42 13.46 -6.35
CA ARG A 150 -20.58 12.39 -5.83
C ARG A 150 -19.12 12.64 -6.13
N ILE A 151 -18.30 12.61 -5.10
CA ILE A 151 -16.85 12.81 -5.19
C ILE A 151 -16.18 11.53 -4.71
N ILE A 152 -15.31 10.95 -5.52
CA ILE A 152 -14.54 9.74 -5.22
C ILE A 152 -13.07 10.11 -5.18
N ILE A 153 -12.39 9.78 -4.08
CA ILE A 153 -10.99 10.08 -3.86
C ILE A 153 -10.24 8.78 -3.64
N THR A 154 -9.20 8.50 -4.43
CA THR A 154 -8.32 7.36 -4.14
C THR A 154 -7.00 7.85 -3.54
N THR A 155 -6.55 7.19 -2.50
CA THR A 155 -5.28 7.51 -1.83
C THR A 155 -4.68 6.30 -1.13
N LYS A 156 -3.39 6.38 -0.83
CA LYS A 156 -2.68 5.45 0.06
C LYS A 156 -2.71 5.93 1.52
N GLU A 157 -3.05 7.18 1.75
CA GLU A 157 -2.95 7.87 3.03
C GLU A 157 -4.34 8.12 3.62
N LYS A 158 -4.71 7.33 4.63
CA LYS A 158 -6.01 7.44 5.30
C LYS A 158 -6.20 8.80 6.00
N THR A 159 -5.10 9.37 6.50
CA THR A 159 -5.09 10.67 7.18
C THR A 159 -5.68 11.77 6.32
N LEU A 160 -5.35 11.79 5.02
CA LEU A 160 -5.89 12.78 4.08
C LEU A 160 -7.41 12.74 4.01
N LEU A 161 -7.99 11.54 3.96
CA LEU A 161 -9.43 11.35 3.93
C LEU A 161 -10.10 11.81 5.23
N ASN A 162 -9.48 11.48 6.37
CA ASN A 162 -9.98 11.91 7.69
C ASN A 162 -9.90 13.43 7.87
N MET A 163 -8.79 14.05 7.47
CA MET A 163 -8.61 15.51 7.53
C MET A 163 -9.58 16.24 6.61
N HIS A 164 -9.87 15.68 5.44
CA HIS A 164 -10.80 16.26 4.48
C HIS A 164 -12.27 16.09 4.89
N GLY A 165 -12.55 15.18 5.83
CA GLY A 165 -13.89 14.94 6.34
C GLY A 165 -14.79 14.23 5.32
N VAL A 166 -14.27 13.20 4.62
CA VAL A 166 -15.09 12.39 3.71
C VAL A 166 -16.18 11.63 4.48
N ASP A 167 -17.33 11.43 3.85
CA ASP A 167 -18.50 10.80 4.48
C ASP A 167 -18.31 9.29 4.71
N ALA A 168 -17.50 8.64 3.89
CA ALA A 168 -17.21 7.22 4.01
C ALA A 168 -15.83 6.87 3.46
N ILE A 169 -15.20 5.84 4.05
CA ILE A 169 -13.93 5.30 3.58
C ILE A 169 -14.10 3.82 3.24
N TYR A 170 -13.81 3.48 1.99
CA TYR A 170 -13.72 2.09 1.54
C TYR A 170 -12.27 1.62 1.65
N ASN A 171 -12.03 0.70 2.60
CA ASN A 171 -10.75 0.00 2.70
C ASN A 171 -10.71 -1.15 1.69
N VAL A 172 -9.76 -1.09 0.73
CA VAL A 172 -9.63 -2.10 -0.32
C VAL A 172 -8.82 -3.29 0.18
N GLU A 173 -9.47 -4.43 0.27
CA GLU A 173 -8.83 -5.71 0.58
C GLU A 173 -8.25 -6.39 -0.66
N GLY A 174 -7.26 -7.29 -0.45
CA GLY A 174 -6.72 -8.15 -1.50
C GLY A 174 -7.79 -9.04 -2.15
N LEU A 175 -7.46 -9.58 -3.31
CA LEU A 175 -8.31 -10.58 -3.96
C LEU A 175 -8.40 -11.85 -3.11
N LYS A 176 -9.60 -12.41 -2.99
CA LYS A 176 -9.80 -13.73 -2.37
C LYS A 176 -9.05 -14.79 -3.18
N TYR A 177 -8.69 -15.91 -2.53
CA TYR A 177 -7.88 -16.96 -3.14
C TYR A 177 -8.36 -17.38 -4.54
N ASN A 178 -9.67 -17.65 -4.69
CA ASN A 178 -10.24 -18.07 -5.99
C ASN A 178 -10.20 -16.96 -7.04
N GLU A 179 -10.39 -15.72 -6.62
CA GLU A 179 -10.27 -14.54 -7.48
C GLU A 179 -8.82 -14.34 -7.93
N ALA A 180 -7.88 -14.44 -6.99
CA ALA A 180 -6.45 -14.34 -7.26
C ALA A 180 -5.97 -15.44 -8.23
N LEU A 181 -6.43 -16.69 -8.02
CA LEU A 181 -6.10 -17.82 -8.89
C LEU A 181 -6.65 -17.61 -10.31
N LYS A 182 -7.90 -17.17 -10.42
CA LYS A 182 -8.51 -16.86 -11.72
C LYS A 182 -7.74 -15.77 -12.48
N LEU A 183 -7.42 -14.66 -11.80
CA LEU A 183 -6.65 -13.58 -12.40
C LEU A 183 -5.23 -14.02 -12.80
N PHE A 184 -4.56 -14.81 -11.95
CA PHE A 184 -3.23 -15.33 -12.23
C PHE A 184 -3.22 -16.23 -13.47
N CYS A 185 -4.16 -17.18 -13.54
CA CYS A 185 -4.31 -18.08 -14.69
C CYS A 185 -4.59 -17.29 -15.98
N TRP A 186 -5.47 -16.28 -15.91
CA TRP A 186 -5.73 -15.42 -17.06
C TRP A 186 -4.47 -14.67 -17.52
N CYS A 187 -3.65 -14.16 -16.59
CA CYS A 187 -2.39 -13.48 -16.93
C CYS A 187 -1.36 -14.42 -17.53
N ALA A 188 -1.25 -15.64 -16.98
CA ALA A 188 -0.24 -16.62 -17.40
C ALA A 188 -0.61 -17.36 -18.70
N PHE A 189 -1.89 -17.72 -18.87
CA PHE A 189 -2.34 -18.61 -19.96
C PHE A 189 -3.36 -17.97 -20.88
N LYS A 190 -3.95 -16.82 -20.53
CA LYS A 190 -5.14 -16.24 -21.18
C LYS A 190 -6.40 -17.11 -21.07
N HIS A 191 -6.44 -18.04 -20.12
CA HIS A 191 -7.54 -18.94 -19.82
C HIS A 191 -7.85 -18.92 -18.32
N ASP A 192 -9.06 -19.27 -17.96
CA ASP A 192 -9.50 -19.30 -16.56
C ASP A 192 -8.84 -20.42 -15.74
N LEU A 193 -8.54 -21.53 -16.37
CA LEU A 193 -7.96 -22.70 -15.70
C LEU A 193 -6.61 -23.09 -16.32
N PRO A 194 -5.59 -23.36 -15.49
CA PRO A 194 -4.33 -23.90 -15.96
C PRO A 194 -4.48 -25.37 -16.37
N THR A 195 -3.57 -25.86 -17.20
CA THR A 195 -3.43 -27.31 -17.40
C THR A 195 -3.08 -28.02 -16.08
N ALA A 196 -3.37 -29.31 -15.99
CA ALA A 196 -3.15 -30.11 -14.76
C ALA A 196 -1.72 -29.96 -14.22
N ASP A 197 -0.73 -29.95 -15.12
CA ASP A 197 0.71 -29.89 -14.78
C ASP A 197 1.10 -28.57 -14.11
N TYR A 198 0.44 -27.46 -14.44
CA TYR A 198 0.71 -26.15 -13.89
C TYR A 198 -0.14 -25.78 -12.65
N MET A 199 -1.19 -26.55 -12.36
CA MET A 199 -2.14 -26.20 -11.28
C MET A 199 -1.45 -26.01 -9.91
N GLN A 200 -0.54 -26.92 -9.54
CA GLN A 200 0.15 -26.81 -8.25
C GLN A 200 1.08 -25.60 -8.20
N LEU A 201 1.74 -25.27 -9.31
CA LEU A 201 2.59 -24.07 -9.40
C LEU A 201 1.75 -22.80 -9.31
N CYS A 202 0.62 -22.72 -9.99
CA CYS A 202 -0.31 -21.58 -9.86
C CYS A 202 -0.75 -21.35 -8.41
N LYS A 203 -1.13 -22.43 -7.71
CA LYS A 203 -1.48 -22.36 -6.28
C LYS A 203 -0.33 -21.82 -5.42
N ASN A 204 0.90 -22.24 -5.70
CA ASN A 204 2.08 -21.77 -4.97
C ASN A 204 2.37 -20.28 -5.23
N PHE A 205 2.25 -19.82 -6.49
CA PHE A 205 2.39 -18.41 -6.83
C PHE A 205 1.28 -17.56 -6.16
N VAL A 206 0.03 -17.99 -6.22
CA VAL A 206 -1.10 -17.27 -5.61
C VAL A 206 -0.94 -17.18 -4.09
N LYS A 207 -0.47 -18.26 -3.44
CA LYS A 207 -0.17 -18.25 -2.01
C LYS A 207 0.96 -17.26 -1.67
N TYR A 208 2.01 -17.20 -2.50
CA TYR A 208 3.11 -16.24 -2.34
C TYR A 208 2.65 -14.78 -2.48
N ILE A 209 1.75 -14.52 -3.45
CA ILE A 209 1.30 -13.16 -3.80
C ILE A 209 0.29 -12.58 -2.78
N GLU A 210 -0.44 -13.42 -2.04
CA GLU A 210 -1.43 -13.00 -1.03
C GLU A 210 -2.49 -12.02 -1.55
N GLY A 211 -2.97 -12.24 -2.77
CA GLY A 211 -4.11 -11.51 -3.32
C GLY A 211 -3.82 -10.08 -3.81
N LEU A 212 -2.55 -9.63 -3.89
CA LEU A 212 -2.20 -8.32 -4.43
C LEU A 212 -2.34 -8.29 -5.96
N PRO A 213 -3.34 -7.56 -6.55
CA PRO A 213 -3.61 -7.61 -7.98
C PRO A 213 -2.42 -7.23 -8.87
N LEU A 214 -1.65 -6.22 -8.46
CA LEU A 214 -0.44 -5.82 -9.19
C LEU A 214 0.57 -6.97 -9.29
N ALA A 215 0.86 -7.63 -8.16
CA ALA A 215 1.82 -8.73 -8.15
C ALA A 215 1.31 -9.93 -8.95
N ILE A 216 0.00 -10.20 -8.92
CA ILE A 216 -0.63 -11.24 -9.74
C ILE A 216 -0.40 -10.96 -11.23
N LYS A 217 -0.68 -9.72 -11.68
CA LYS A 217 -0.50 -9.33 -13.09
C LYS A 217 0.96 -9.42 -13.52
N VAL A 218 1.87 -8.87 -12.71
CA VAL A 218 3.32 -8.88 -13.00
C VAL A 218 3.86 -10.31 -13.05
N LEU A 219 3.62 -11.10 -12.01
CA LEU A 219 4.18 -12.45 -11.92
C LEU A 219 3.49 -13.43 -12.86
N GLY A 220 2.19 -13.33 -13.07
CA GLY A 220 1.48 -14.11 -14.08
C GLY A 220 2.02 -13.86 -15.49
N SER A 221 2.26 -12.58 -15.84
CA SER A 221 2.88 -12.23 -17.12
C SER A 221 4.34 -12.67 -17.21
N PHE A 222 5.08 -12.59 -16.11
CA PHE A 222 6.50 -12.99 -16.04
C PHE A 222 6.70 -14.49 -16.31
N VAL A 223 5.77 -15.34 -15.87
CA VAL A 223 5.86 -16.80 -16.08
C VAL A 223 5.20 -17.30 -17.36
N LYS A 224 4.55 -16.41 -18.11
CA LYS A 224 3.90 -16.73 -19.37
C LYS A 224 4.90 -17.32 -20.37
N ASN A 225 4.47 -18.35 -21.10
CA ASN A 225 5.27 -19.09 -22.12
C ASN A 225 6.54 -19.76 -21.57
N LYS A 226 6.67 -19.96 -20.25
CA LYS A 226 7.79 -20.65 -19.63
C LYS A 226 7.46 -22.12 -19.34
N THR A 227 8.48 -22.94 -19.32
CA THR A 227 8.40 -24.36 -18.96
C THR A 227 8.15 -24.56 -17.46
N ILE A 228 7.72 -25.75 -17.06
CA ILE A 228 7.49 -26.11 -15.65
C ILE A 228 8.75 -25.88 -14.79
N ASP A 229 9.92 -26.24 -15.30
CA ASP A 229 11.17 -26.08 -14.56
C ASP A 229 11.59 -24.62 -14.43
N GLU A 230 11.32 -23.80 -15.43
CA GLU A 230 11.49 -22.35 -15.33
C GLU A 230 10.52 -21.72 -14.30
N TRP A 231 9.26 -22.21 -14.21
CA TRP A 231 8.31 -21.77 -13.18
C TRP A 231 8.80 -22.12 -11.77
N LYS A 232 9.29 -23.36 -11.55
CA LYS A 232 9.87 -23.77 -10.27
C LYS A 232 11.07 -22.89 -9.91
N SER A 233 12.00 -22.72 -10.83
CA SER A 233 13.17 -21.86 -10.66
C SER A 233 12.79 -20.41 -10.36
N ALA A 234 11.77 -19.87 -11.06
CA ALA A 234 11.24 -18.53 -10.81
C ALA A 234 10.68 -18.39 -9.39
N LEU A 235 9.86 -19.35 -8.93
CA LEU A 235 9.29 -19.36 -7.60
C LEU A 235 10.37 -19.43 -6.50
N ASP A 236 11.38 -20.28 -6.68
CA ASP A 236 12.48 -20.41 -5.71
C ASP A 236 13.37 -19.15 -5.69
N LYS A 237 13.55 -18.50 -6.85
CA LYS A 237 14.22 -17.21 -6.91
C LYS A 237 13.44 -16.13 -6.17
N LEU A 238 12.11 -16.07 -6.33
CA LEU A 238 11.25 -15.07 -5.68
C LEU A 238 11.30 -15.18 -4.16
N LYS A 239 11.41 -16.38 -3.60
CA LYS A 239 11.59 -16.58 -2.14
C LYS A 239 12.87 -15.95 -1.58
N ARG A 240 13.89 -15.72 -2.44
CA ARG A 240 15.18 -15.12 -2.05
C ARG A 240 15.35 -13.67 -2.49
N ILE A 241 14.81 -13.33 -3.65
CA ILE A 241 14.98 -12.03 -4.31
C ILE A 241 13.62 -11.62 -4.89
N PRO A 242 12.94 -10.63 -4.28
CA PRO A 242 11.64 -10.15 -4.75
C PRO A 242 11.68 -9.59 -6.17
N HIS A 243 10.55 -9.63 -6.88
CA HIS A 243 10.47 -9.13 -8.24
C HIS A 243 10.59 -7.59 -8.29
N LYS A 244 11.50 -7.08 -9.12
CA LYS A 244 11.85 -5.64 -9.16
C LYS A 244 10.65 -4.73 -9.43
N ASP A 245 9.77 -5.09 -10.35
CA ASP A 245 8.62 -4.23 -10.70
C ASP A 245 7.58 -4.17 -9.57
N VAL A 246 7.39 -5.27 -8.84
CA VAL A 246 6.55 -5.27 -7.63
C VAL A 246 7.17 -4.37 -6.57
N GLN A 247 8.47 -4.56 -6.31
CA GLN A 247 9.22 -3.76 -5.35
C GLN A 247 9.19 -2.27 -5.64
N LYS A 248 9.36 -1.87 -6.91
CA LYS A 248 9.33 -0.47 -7.34
C LYS A 248 8.03 0.24 -6.94
N VAL A 249 6.88 -0.42 -7.11
CA VAL A 249 5.58 0.18 -6.77
C VAL A 249 5.36 0.25 -5.26
N LEU A 250 5.72 -0.81 -4.52
CA LEU A 250 5.57 -0.85 -3.07
C LEU A 250 6.49 0.17 -2.37
N ARG A 251 7.68 0.38 -2.92
CA ARG A 251 8.69 1.28 -2.37
C ARG A 251 8.26 2.76 -2.35
N ILE A 252 7.38 3.17 -3.22
CA ILE A 252 6.88 4.57 -3.27
C ILE A 252 6.32 5.00 -1.91
N SER A 253 5.56 4.13 -1.23
CA SER A 253 5.01 4.44 0.09
C SER A 253 6.06 4.46 1.20
N PHE A 254 7.10 3.63 1.09
CA PHE A 254 8.23 3.61 2.02
C PHE A 254 9.14 4.84 1.84
N ASP A 255 9.42 5.25 0.62
CA ASP A 255 10.31 6.37 0.32
C ASP A 255 9.75 7.71 0.84
N GLY A 256 8.43 7.84 0.94
CA GLY A 256 7.74 9.01 1.53
C GLY A 256 7.80 9.12 3.05
N LEU A 257 8.28 8.09 3.77
CA LEU A 257 8.41 8.10 5.22
C LEU A 257 9.61 8.94 5.68
N ASP A 258 9.55 9.49 6.90
CA ASP A 258 10.72 10.03 7.57
C ASP A 258 11.69 8.93 8.05
N ASP A 259 12.88 9.31 8.52
CA ASP A 259 13.93 8.35 8.88
C ASP A 259 13.52 7.46 10.07
N ASN A 260 12.78 8.00 11.07
CA ASN A 260 12.30 7.21 12.21
C ASN A 260 11.24 6.20 11.77
N GLN A 261 10.29 6.61 10.94
CA GLN A 261 9.25 5.75 10.38
C GLN A 261 9.83 4.64 9.50
N LYS A 262 10.86 4.97 8.67
CA LYS A 262 11.61 3.97 7.89
C LYS A 262 12.26 2.93 8.78
N ASP A 263 12.92 3.37 9.86
CA ASP A 263 13.57 2.47 10.80
C ASP A 263 12.56 1.55 11.51
N ILE A 264 11.44 2.10 12.01
CA ILE A 264 10.38 1.30 12.64
C ILE A 264 9.76 0.30 11.64
N PHE A 265 9.51 0.73 10.39
CA PHE A 265 9.01 -0.18 9.34
C PHE A 265 9.97 -1.35 9.12
N LEU A 266 11.28 -1.08 9.01
CA LEU A 266 12.29 -2.12 8.81
C LEU A 266 12.43 -3.04 10.04
N ASP A 267 12.29 -2.50 11.26
CA ASP A 267 12.28 -3.30 12.49
C ASP A 267 11.06 -4.22 12.55
N ILE A 268 9.87 -3.72 12.16
CA ILE A 268 8.66 -4.55 12.07
C ILE A 268 8.83 -5.64 11.00
N ALA A 269 9.35 -5.30 9.82
CA ALA A 269 9.55 -6.26 8.73
C ALA A 269 10.54 -7.37 9.09
N CYS A 270 11.62 -7.03 9.80
CA CYS A 270 12.68 -7.98 10.14
C CYS A 270 12.38 -8.80 11.41
N PHE A 271 11.68 -8.22 12.41
CA PHE A 271 11.61 -8.81 13.75
C PHE A 271 10.21 -8.87 14.36
N PHE A 272 9.30 -7.92 14.07
CA PHE A 272 8.10 -7.71 14.88
C PHE A 272 6.79 -8.01 14.16
N LYS A 273 6.81 -8.51 12.93
CA LYS A 273 5.60 -8.96 12.25
C LYS A 273 4.90 -10.06 13.06
N GLY A 274 3.60 -9.86 13.34
CA GLY A 274 2.79 -10.79 14.13
C GLY A 274 2.87 -10.62 15.64
N GLN A 275 3.78 -9.77 16.15
CA GLN A 275 3.95 -9.48 17.58
C GLN A 275 2.89 -8.50 18.08
N ASP A 276 2.67 -8.52 19.41
CA ASP A 276 1.78 -7.59 20.09
C ASP A 276 2.28 -6.15 19.95
N LYS A 277 1.38 -5.23 19.56
CA LYS A 277 1.72 -3.82 19.29
C LYS A 277 2.28 -3.11 20.51
N ASP A 278 1.66 -3.31 21.69
CA ASP A 278 2.05 -2.59 22.90
C ASP A 278 3.40 -3.10 23.43
N PHE A 279 3.67 -4.39 23.26
CA PHE A 279 4.98 -4.98 23.57
C PHE A 279 6.07 -4.38 22.65
N VAL A 280 5.83 -4.30 21.35
CA VAL A 280 6.77 -3.72 20.38
C VAL A 280 6.96 -2.22 20.64
N ALA A 281 5.88 -1.49 20.96
CA ALA A 281 5.98 -0.06 21.28
C ALA A 281 6.94 0.18 22.46
N LYS A 282 6.85 -0.60 23.56
CA LYS A 282 7.78 -0.49 24.69
C LYS A 282 9.24 -0.74 24.29
N ILE A 283 9.50 -1.70 23.40
CA ILE A 283 10.85 -1.96 22.88
C ILE A 283 11.35 -0.75 22.08
N LEU A 284 10.52 -0.22 21.16
CA LEU A 284 10.88 0.91 20.33
C LEU A 284 11.10 2.19 21.17
N GLU A 285 10.29 2.44 22.20
CA GLU A 285 10.47 3.54 23.15
C GLU A 285 11.82 3.44 23.89
N SER A 286 12.19 2.24 24.34
CA SER A 286 13.51 2.01 24.97
C SER A 286 14.68 2.29 24.02
N CYS A 287 14.41 2.31 22.72
CA CYS A 287 15.34 2.66 21.65
C CYS A 287 15.27 4.14 21.22
N ASN A 288 14.56 5.00 21.97
CA ASN A 288 14.35 6.43 21.68
C ASN A 288 13.58 6.68 20.36
N PHE A 289 12.64 5.82 20.00
CA PHE A 289 11.64 6.09 18.96
C PHE A 289 10.35 6.63 19.59
N PHE A 290 9.47 7.14 18.74
CA PHE A 290 8.12 7.60 19.12
C PHE A 290 7.04 6.70 18.51
N PRO A 291 6.96 5.41 18.94
CA PRO A 291 6.19 4.39 18.23
C PRO A 291 4.68 4.67 18.20
N ALA A 292 4.14 5.37 19.18
CA ALA A 292 2.71 5.64 19.24
C ALA A 292 2.21 6.41 18.01
N ASN A 293 2.95 7.42 17.58
CA ASN A 293 2.64 8.18 16.35
C ASN A 293 3.07 7.43 15.10
N ASP A 294 4.30 6.89 15.10
CA ASP A 294 4.91 6.35 13.89
C ASP A 294 4.27 5.04 13.44
N ILE A 295 3.85 4.16 14.37
CA ILE A 295 3.05 2.96 14.05
C ILE A 295 1.72 3.37 13.41
N ARG A 296 1.06 4.43 13.93
CA ARG A 296 -0.17 4.96 13.33
C ARG A 296 0.07 5.47 11.92
N VAL A 297 1.14 6.21 11.68
CA VAL A 297 1.50 6.70 10.33
C VAL A 297 1.76 5.54 9.37
N LEU A 298 2.45 4.49 9.80
CA LEU A 298 2.66 3.29 8.98
C LEU A 298 1.34 2.58 8.64
N GLU A 299 0.39 2.54 9.57
CA GLU A 299 -0.95 1.97 9.33
C GLU A 299 -1.76 2.84 8.37
N GLU A 300 -1.78 4.16 8.57
CA GLU A 300 -2.48 5.14 7.72
C GLU A 300 -1.94 5.15 6.28
N ASN A 301 -0.64 4.88 6.10
CA ASN A 301 0.01 4.68 4.79
C ASN A 301 -0.15 3.27 4.23
N SER A 302 -0.97 2.41 4.85
CA SER A 302 -1.21 1.03 4.42
C SER A 302 0.07 0.16 4.32
N LEU A 303 1.09 0.47 5.08
CA LEU A 303 2.35 -0.29 5.15
C LEU A 303 2.28 -1.40 6.20
N ILE A 304 1.48 -1.22 7.23
CA ILE A 304 1.13 -2.23 8.22
C ILE A 304 -0.37 -2.21 8.47
N LEU A 305 -0.87 -3.22 9.17
CA LEU A 305 -2.23 -3.31 9.71
C LEU A 305 -2.15 -3.74 11.16
N VAL A 306 -2.89 -3.08 12.05
CA VAL A 306 -3.06 -3.53 13.43
C VAL A 306 -4.36 -4.33 13.52
N SER A 307 -4.26 -5.62 13.85
CA SER A 307 -5.41 -6.51 14.01
C SER A 307 -5.28 -7.31 15.30
N ASN A 308 -6.29 -7.27 16.15
CA ASN A 308 -6.27 -7.91 17.49
C ASN A 308 -5.00 -7.54 18.29
N ASN A 309 -4.62 -6.27 18.27
CA ASN A 309 -3.42 -5.72 18.88
C ASN A 309 -2.09 -6.30 18.34
N LYS A 310 -2.09 -6.96 17.18
CA LYS A 310 -0.88 -7.50 16.54
C LYS A 310 -0.49 -6.67 15.33
N LEU A 311 0.81 -6.48 15.15
CA LEU A 311 1.40 -5.83 13.98
C LEU A 311 1.40 -6.80 12.80
N CYS A 312 0.47 -6.63 11.88
CA CYS A 312 0.36 -7.40 10.65
C CYS A 312 0.98 -6.63 9.49
N MET A 313 1.60 -7.35 8.57
CA MET A 313 2.22 -6.77 7.38
C MET A 313 2.07 -7.76 6.22
N HIS A 314 1.71 -7.24 5.03
CA HIS A 314 1.66 -8.07 3.83
C HIS A 314 3.06 -8.64 3.51
N ASN A 315 3.15 -9.90 3.10
CA ASN A 315 4.43 -10.56 2.86
C ASN A 315 5.31 -9.83 1.85
N LEU A 316 4.73 -9.28 0.79
CA LEU A 316 5.50 -8.51 -0.20
C LEU A 316 6.06 -7.19 0.35
N LEU A 317 5.42 -6.57 1.36
CA LEU A 317 5.97 -5.43 2.08
C LEU A 317 7.10 -5.85 3.03
N GLN A 318 6.93 -7.00 3.70
CA GLN A 318 8.00 -7.59 4.52
C GLN A 318 9.23 -7.91 3.67
N GLU A 319 9.05 -8.57 2.54
CA GLU A 319 10.14 -8.87 1.59
C GLU A 319 10.81 -7.61 1.04
N MET A 320 10.03 -6.53 0.84
CA MET A 320 10.58 -5.22 0.47
C MET A 320 11.50 -4.69 1.58
N GLY A 321 11.07 -4.76 2.84
CA GLY A 321 11.89 -4.36 3.99
C GLY A 321 13.18 -5.17 4.06
N TRP A 322 13.10 -6.48 3.91
CA TRP A 322 14.27 -7.35 3.86
C TRP A 322 15.23 -7.01 2.72
N GLU A 323 14.70 -6.75 1.52
CA GLU A 323 15.52 -6.38 0.37
C GLU A 323 16.20 -5.02 0.55
N ILE A 324 15.52 -4.03 1.15
CA ILE A 324 16.12 -2.73 1.48
C ILE A 324 17.33 -2.92 2.40
N VAL A 325 17.19 -3.69 3.48
CA VAL A 325 18.31 -3.98 4.39
C VAL A 325 19.41 -4.80 3.70
N ARG A 326 19.04 -5.78 2.87
CA ARG A 326 20.00 -6.58 2.11
C ARG A 326 20.83 -5.73 1.15
N GLN A 327 20.22 -4.71 0.53
CA GLN A 327 20.90 -3.80 -0.40
C GLN A 327 21.90 -2.85 0.28
N GLU A 328 21.81 -2.63 1.60
CA GLU A 328 22.83 -1.85 2.33
C GLU A 328 24.22 -2.48 2.17
N ASN A 329 24.32 -3.81 2.21
CA ASN A 329 25.54 -4.54 1.89
C ASN A 329 25.24 -5.99 1.47
N VAL A 330 25.27 -6.25 0.16
CA VAL A 330 24.93 -7.56 -0.40
C VAL A 330 25.98 -8.62 -0.05
N LYS A 331 27.27 -8.24 -0.07
CA LYS A 331 28.40 -9.20 0.09
C LYS A 331 28.71 -9.53 1.56
N TYR A 332 28.53 -8.56 2.45
CA TYR A 332 28.96 -8.68 3.86
C TYR A 332 27.77 -8.42 4.79
N PRO A 333 26.99 -9.45 5.17
CA PRO A 333 25.82 -9.30 6.04
C PRO A 333 26.12 -8.55 7.36
N GLY A 334 27.26 -8.78 7.99
CA GLY A 334 27.69 -8.09 9.20
C GLY A 334 27.88 -6.56 9.07
N LYS A 335 27.77 -6.01 7.85
CA LYS A 335 27.79 -4.55 7.61
C LYS A 335 26.40 -3.95 7.45
N ARG A 336 25.32 -4.76 7.45
CA ARG A 336 23.94 -4.30 7.36
C ARG A 336 23.46 -3.74 8.69
N SER A 337 22.41 -2.93 8.65
CA SER A 337 21.80 -2.36 9.85
C SER A 337 21.02 -3.42 10.66
N ARG A 338 20.54 -4.48 10.01
CA ARG A 338 19.73 -5.55 10.60
C ARG A 338 20.14 -6.92 10.06
N LEU A 339 20.04 -7.96 10.91
CA LEU A 339 20.24 -9.37 10.55
C LEU A 339 19.05 -10.17 11.11
N TRP A 340 18.34 -10.92 10.28
CA TRP A 340 17.16 -11.70 10.68
C TRP A 340 17.17 -13.16 10.20
N PHE A 341 17.99 -13.53 9.20
CA PHE A 341 18.14 -14.91 8.78
C PHE A 341 19.14 -15.64 9.69
N HIS A 342 18.69 -16.78 10.25
CA HIS A 342 19.48 -17.60 11.16
C HIS A 342 20.89 -17.89 10.62
N ASP A 343 21.00 -18.32 9.36
CA ASP A 343 22.28 -18.69 8.76
C ASP A 343 23.23 -17.49 8.63
N GLU A 344 22.70 -16.31 8.26
CA GLU A 344 23.50 -15.07 8.18
C GLU A 344 23.95 -14.62 9.57
N VAL A 345 23.06 -14.67 10.57
CA VAL A 345 23.37 -14.34 11.96
C VAL A 345 24.46 -15.28 12.47
N ASN A 346 24.29 -16.59 12.33
CA ASN A 346 25.26 -17.59 12.76
C ASN A 346 26.62 -17.41 12.06
N HIS A 347 26.62 -17.20 10.75
CA HIS A 347 27.85 -16.90 10.00
C HIS A 347 28.57 -15.67 10.52
N VAL A 348 27.86 -14.55 10.74
CA VAL A 348 28.44 -13.30 11.22
C VAL A 348 29.00 -13.44 12.63
N LEU A 349 28.31 -14.17 13.52
CA LEU A 349 28.78 -14.43 14.89
C LEU A 349 30.00 -15.38 14.92
N THR A 350 29.99 -16.47 14.13
CA THR A 350 31.08 -17.43 14.10
C THR A 350 32.35 -16.88 13.44
N THR A 351 32.20 -16.04 12.40
CA THR A 351 33.34 -15.46 11.69
C THR A 351 33.83 -14.14 12.29
N ASN A 352 33.17 -13.66 13.36
CA ASN A 352 33.49 -12.37 14.04
C ASN A 352 33.63 -11.19 13.06
N THR A 353 32.80 -11.17 12.00
CA THR A 353 32.85 -10.18 10.93
C THR A 353 32.04 -8.91 11.26
N VAL A 354 31.55 -8.78 12.49
CA VAL A 354 30.95 -7.54 13.03
C VAL A 354 32.02 -6.47 13.14
N ARG A 355 31.78 -5.24 12.68
CA ARG A 355 32.72 -4.13 12.85
C ARG A 355 33.11 -3.95 14.34
N PRO A 356 34.37 -3.71 14.68
CA PRO A 356 34.93 -3.76 16.05
C PRO A 356 34.37 -2.72 17.04
N LYS A 357 33.30 -1.99 16.76
CA LYS A 357 32.68 -1.03 17.69
C LYS A 357 31.62 -1.64 18.63
N TYR A 358 31.30 -2.93 18.49
CA TYR A 358 30.31 -3.61 19.35
C TYR A 358 30.92 -4.93 19.86
N HIS A 359 31.48 -4.91 21.09
CA HIS A 359 31.75 -6.13 21.82
C HIS A 359 30.46 -6.72 22.34
N PHE A 360 29.97 -7.79 21.69
CA PHE A 360 28.96 -8.67 22.27
C PHE A 360 29.68 -9.76 23.06
N THR A 361 29.65 -9.67 24.38
CA THR A 361 29.88 -10.85 25.21
C THR A 361 28.57 -11.60 25.35
N CYS A 362 28.30 -12.50 24.39
CA CYS A 362 27.26 -13.50 24.56
C CYS A 362 27.84 -14.61 25.43
N SER A 363 27.51 -14.64 26.72
CA SER A 363 27.73 -15.83 27.53
C SER A 363 26.73 -16.89 27.12
N SER A 364 27.13 -18.11 26.95
CA SER A 364 26.45 -19.28 26.42
C SER A 364 25.24 -19.77 27.24
N THR A 365 24.58 -18.92 28.01
CA THR A 365 23.43 -19.26 28.84
C THR A 365 22.39 -18.15 28.85
N VAL A 366 21.74 -17.90 27.71
CA VAL A 366 20.56 -17.02 27.65
C VAL A 366 19.35 -17.92 27.78
N SER A 367 18.80 -18.04 29.00
CA SER A 367 17.68 -18.94 29.29
C SER A 367 16.32 -18.24 29.37
N THR A 368 16.26 -16.91 29.30
CA THR A 368 14.99 -16.17 29.43
C THR A 368 14.98 -14.86 28.64
N ILE A 369 13.76 -14.36 28.35
CA ILE A 369 13.52 -13.03 27.73
C ILE A 369 14.19 -11.89 28.52
N LYS A 370 14.35 -12.04 29.85
CA LYS A 370 15.07 -11.09 30.71
C LYS A 370 16.55 -10.98 30.37
N ASP A 371 17.17 -12.09 29.96
CA ASP A 371 18.61 -12.11 29.62
C ASP A 371 18.85 -11.50 28.24
N ALA A 372 17.92 -11.68 27.31
CA ALA A 372 17.94 -10.99 26.00
C ALA A 372 17.76 -9.46 26.17
N LEU A 373 16.87 -9.01 27.06
CA LEU A 373 16.69 -7.61 27.44
C LEU A 373 17.92 -7.03 28.16
N CYS A 374 18.62 -7.84 28.97
CA CYS A 374 19.86 -7.45 29.66
C CYS A 374 21.00 -7.21 28.67
N CYS A 375 21.11 -8.02 27.61
CA CYS A 375 22.04 -7.76 26.50
C CYS A 375 21.70 -6.46 25.76
N PHE A 376 20.42 -6.09 25.68
CA PHE A 376 19.96 -4.81 25.16
C PHE A 376 20.36 -3.64 26.08
N GLN A 377 20.19 -3.77 27.40
CA GLN A 377 20.45 -2.70 28.38
C GLN A 377 21.93 -2.42 28.60
N THR A 378 22.81 -3.43 28.56
CA THR A 378 24.24 -3.25 28.76
C THR A 378 24.94 -2.52 27.60
N SER A 379 24.32 -2.52 26.40
CA SER A 379 24.81 -1.73 25.24
C SER A 379 24.54 -0.22 25.39
N PHE A 380 23.71 0.20 26.36
CA PHE A 380 23.25 1.58 26.55
C PHE A 380 23.97 2.38 27.64
N LEU A 381 24.88 1.77 28.39
CA LEU A 381 25.59 2.43 29.50
C LEU A 381 26.87 3.16 29.08
N GLN A 382 27.11 3.38 27.81
CA GLN A 382 28.21 4.23 27.34
C GLN A 382 27.69 5.55 26.73
N PRO A 383 28.48 6.68 26.86
CA PRO A 383 28.00 8.02 26.55
C PRO A 383 27.57 8.21 25.08
N PRO A 384 26.75 9.24 24.78
CA PRO A 384 26.05 9.35 23.51
C PRO A 384 27.03 9.59 22.35
N LEU A 385 27.16 8.60 21.50
CA LEU A 385 27.81 8.73 20.21
C LEU A 385 26.87 9.39 19.19
N LYS A 386 27.46 10.19 18.28
CA LYS A 386 26.77 11.00 17.28
C LYS A 386 25.70 10.25 16.50
N LYS A 387 24.61 10.93 16.19
CA LYS A 387 23.32 10.53 15.63
C LYS A 387 23.34 9.58 14.40
N TYR A 388 24.51 9.29 13.82
CA TYR A 388 24.65 8.57 12.54
C TYR A 388 25.28 7.15 12.62
N GLU A 389 25.54 6.59 13.81
CA GLU A 389 26.25 5.29 13.93
C GLU A 389 25.49 4.18 14.68
N ARG A 390 24.15 4.24 14.78
CA ARG A 390 23.39 3.21 15.50
C ARG A 390 23.09 2.02 14.58
N LYS A 391 23.88 0.95 14.69
CA LYS A 391 23.55 -0.36 14.08
C LYS A 391 22.91 -1.25 15.12
N ARG A 392 21.80 -1.89 14.75
CA ARG A 392 21.06 -2.82 15.59
C ARG A 392 21.24 -4.23 15.04
N VAL A 393 21.70 -5.15 15.87
CA VAL A 393 21.58 -6.59 15.63
C VAL A 393 20.53 -7.09 16.61
N VAL A 394 19.33 -7.33 16.13
CA VAL A 394 18.27 -8.00 16.89
C VAL A 394 18.24 -9.45 16.42
N CYS A 395 18.58 -10.39 17.28
CA CYS A 395 18.46 -11.81 16.98
C CYS A 395 16.99 -12.21 17.09
N CYS A 396 16.38 -12.74 16.00
CA CYS A 396 15.07 -13.35 16.03
C CYS A 396 15.08 -14.63 16.86
N PHE A 397 14.36 -14.63 17.98
CA PHE A 397 14.11 -15.81 18.83
C PHE A 397 12.81 -16.54 18.44
N GLN A 398 12.39 -16.53 17.16
CA GLN A 398 11.16 -17.23 16.78
C GLN A 398 11.23 -18.76 16.90
N ASP A 399 12.42 -19.35 16.88
CA ASP A 399 12.59 -20.81 16.95
C ASP A 399 12.86 -21.35 18.38
N PHE A 400 13.00 -20.46 19.38
CA PHE A 400 13.26 -20.89 20.77
C PHE A 400 12.01 -21.01 21.66
N LEU A 401 10.82 -20.69 21.15
CA LEU A 401 9.56 -20.83 21.90
C LEU A 401 8.79 -22.13 21.57
N SER A 402 9.40 -23.06 20.85
CA SER A 402 8.83 -24.40 20.52
C SER A 402 9.60 -25.56 21.17
N PHE A 403 10.15 -25.35 22.35
CA PHE A 403 10.59 -26.44 23.23
C PHE A 403 9.96 -26.29 24.62
#